data_e70272947aa67aa0aa692ac61b909c80
#
_entry.id   e70272947aa67aa0aa692ac61b909c80
#
_cell.length_a   1.000
_cell.length_b   1.000
_cell.length_c   1.000
_cell.angle_alpha   90.00
_cell.angle_beta   90.00
_cell.angle_gamma   90.00
#
_symmetry.space_group_name_H-M   'P 1'
#
loop_
_entity.id
_entity.type
_entity.pdbx_description
1 polymer ?
#
loop_
_entity_poly.entity_id
_entity_poly.type
_entity_poly.pdbx_seq_one_letter_code
_entity_poly.pdbx_strand_id
1 'polypeptide(L)'
;MRFSLDQLQMFVQAAQSGSFSAAARKLGKTQSTVSVAIGNLEADLGVELFDRSARSPVLTATGQKMLLQAEAVLERCLTCLLYTSDAADDSL
;
A
#
# COMPACT_ATOMS: atom_id res chain seq x y z
N MET A 1 13.84 8.41 -0.18
CA MET A 1 12.51 7.94 0.15
C MET A 1 12.59 6.59 0.83
N ARG A 2 11.96 6.46 1.97
CA ARG A 2 12.12 5.26 2.76
C ARG A 2 10.82 4.57 3.05
N PHE A 3 10.29 3.91 2.07
CA PHE A 3 9.10 3.12 2.31
C PHE A 3 9.33 1.71 1.80
N SER A 4 8.54 0.79 2.30
CA SER A 4 8.68 -0.61 1.97
C SER A 4 7.46 -1.09 1.19
N LEU A 5 7.59 -2.25 0.59
CA LEU A 5 6.47 -2.88 -0.09
C LEU A 5 5.34 -3.17 0.89
N ASP A 6 5.68 -3.50 2.14
CA ASP A 6 4.68 -3.71 3.17
C ASP A 6 3.83 -2.47 3.39
N GLN A 7 4.47 -1.31 3.45
CA GLN A 7 3.74 -0.07 3.62
C GLN A 7 2.83 0.20 2.44
N LEU A 8 3.31 -0.05 1.23
CA LEU A 8 2.50 0.11 0.03
C LEU A 8 1.32 -0.84 0.04
N GLN A 9 1.53 -2.08 0.44
CA GLN A 9 0.44 -3.05 0.53
C GLN A 9 -0.61 -2.60 1.53
N MET A 10 -0.18 -2.11 2.68
CA MET A 10 -1.10 -1.64 3.70
C MET A 10 -1.89 -0.44 3.19
N PHE A 11 -1.23 0.46 2.49
CA PHE A 11 -1.89 1.61 1.90
C PHE A 11 -2.93 1.18 0.86
N VAL A 12 -2.55 0.30 -0.06
CA VAL A 12 -3.45 -0.15 -1.11
C VAL A 12 -4.65 -0.88 -0.51
N GLN A 13 -4.43 -1.76 0.45
CA GLN A 13 -5.51 -2.49 1.08
C GLN A 13 -6.46 -1.56 1.84
N ALA A 14 -5.90 -0.58 2.54
CA ALA A 14 -6.73 0.38 3.25
C ALA A 14 -7.58 1.19 2.29
N ALA A 15 -7.00 1.58 1.16
CA ALA A 15 -7.70 2.34 0.15
C ALA A 15 -8.82 1.52 -0.49
N GLN A 16 -8.52 0.29 -0.84
CA GLN A 16 -9.49 -0.58 -1.50
C GLN A 16 -10.61 -1.03 -0.57
N SER A 17 -10.26 -1.27 0.69
CA SER A 17 -11.25 -1.71 1.67
C SER A 17 -12.08 -0.57 2.24
N GLY A 18 -11.54 0.64 2.16
CA GLY A 18 -12.17 1.79 2.78
C GLY A 18 -12.08 1.77 4.30
N SER A 19 -11.19 0.95 4.86
CA SER A 19 -11.09 0.79 6.31
C SER A 19 -9.72 0.24 6.68
N PHE A 20 -9.09 0.85 7.67
CA PHE A 20 -7.81 0.37 8.19
C PHE A 20 -7.99 -0.96 8.90
N SER A 21 -9.12 -1.12 9.55
CA SER A 21 -9.44 -2.35 10.28
C SER A 21 -9.59 -3.53 9.32
N ALA A 22 -10.30 -3.33 8.22
CA ALA A 22 -10.49 -4.37 7.22
C ALA A 22 -9.16 -4.72 6.55
N ALA A 23 -8.35 -3.71 6.27
CA ALA A 23 -7.04 -3.93 5.68
C ALA A 23 -6.16 -4.77 6.61
N ALA A 24 -6.20 -4.44 7.90
CA ALA A 24 -5.42 -5.16 8.89
C ALA A 24 -5.81 -6.63 8.93
N ARG A 25 -7.09 -6.91 8.94
CA ARG A 25 -7.57 -8.30 8.95
C ARG A 25 -7.11 -9.05 7.70
N LYS A 26 -7.17 -8.38 6.56
CA LYS A 26 -6.81 -9.03 5.31
C LYS A 26 -5.33 -9.35 5.25
N LEU A 27 -4.51 -8.51 5.85
CA LEU A 27 -3.07 -8.69 5.82
C LEU A 27 -2.52 -9.41 7.05
N GLY A 28 -3.39 -9.79 7.96
CA GLY A 28 -2.95 -10.48 9.18
C GLY A 28 -2.19 -9.58 10.13
N LYS A 29 -2.56 -8.30 10.18
CA LYS A 29 -1.87 -7.31 11.01
C LYS A 29 -2.89 -6.64 11.92
N THR A 30 -2.41 -5.81 12.84
CA THR A 30 -3.30 -5.06 13.70
C THR A 30 -3.64 -3.75 13.03
N GLN A 31 -4.77 -3.17 13.42
CA GLN A 31 -5.19 -1.87 12.90
C GLN A 31 -4.15 -0.80 13.21
N SER A 32 -3.55 -0.86 14.40
CA SER A 32 -2.52 0.09 14.80
C SER A 32 -1.31 0.01 13.87
N THR A 33 -0.91 -1.19 13.50
CA THR A 33 0.21 -1.40 12.60
C THR A 33 -0.06 -0.76 11.25
N VAL A 34 -1.27 -0.97 10.72
CA VAL A 34 -1.65 -0.38 9.44
C VAL A 34 -1.65 1.15 9.53
N SER A 35 -2.25 1.68 10.58
CA SER A 35 -2.35 3.12 10.78
C SER A 35 -0.97 3.77 10.87
N VAL A 36 -0.07 3.16 11.65
CA VAL A 36 1.28 3.67 11.82
C VAL A 36 2.06 3.59 10.50
N ALA A 37 1.94 2.49 9.80
CA ALA A 37 2.65 2.30 8.53
C ALA A 37 2.23 3.35 7.50
N ILE A 38 0.93 3.60 7.43
CA ILE A 38 0.41 4.59 6.49
C ILE A 38 0.84 6.01 6.92
N GLY A 39 0.80 6.27 8.22
CA GLY A 39 1.27 7.57 8.74
C GLY A 39 2.74 7.81 8.44
N ASN A 40 3.56 6.78 8.57
CA ASN A 40 4.98 6.87 8.23
C ASN A 40 5.18 7.10 6.73
N LEU A 41 4.38 6.44 5.91
CA LEU A 41 4.44 6.64 4.47
C LEU A 41 4.09 8.09 4.12
N GLU A 42 3.04 8.61 4.75
CA GLU A 42 2.64 10.01 4.54
C GLU A 42 3.75 10.96 4.96
N ALA A 43 4.38 10.68 6.08
CA ALA A 43 5.46 11.53 6.58
C ALA A 43 6.66 11.49 5.63
N ASP A 44 7.00 10.32 5.14
CA ASP A 44 8.13 10.18 4.23
C ASP A 44 7.87 10.89 2.90
N LEU A 45 6.65 10.86 2.44
CA LEU A 45 6.29 11.52 1.18
C LEU A 45 5.97 13.01 1.36
N GLY A 46 5.73 13.42 2.59
CA GLY A 46 5.39 14.81 2.88
C GLY A 46 3.99 15.20 2.40
N VAL A 47 3.09 14.24 2.29
CA VAL A 47 1.72 14.50 1.82
C VAL A 47 0.74 13.66 2.62
N GLU A 48 -0.52 14.07 2.60
CA GLU A 48 -1.58 13.28 3.20
C GLU A 48 -2.22 12.41 2.13
N LEU A 49 -2.30 11.14 2.40
CA LEU A 49 -2.91 10.19 1.48
C LEU A 49 -4.37 9.94 1.84
N PHE A 50 -4.70 10.08 3.12
CA PHE A 50 -6.06 9.91 3.61
C PHE A 50 -6.54 11.15 4.35
N ASP A 51 -7.78 11.51 4.12
CA ASP A 51 -8.45 12.56 4.87
C ASP A 51 -9.15 11.88 6.04
N ARG A 52 -8.68 12.15 7.24
CA ARG A 52 -9.20 11.51 8.44
C ARG A 52 -10.22 12.35 9.19
N SER A 53 -10.63 13.46 8.58
CA SER A 53 -11.64 14.29 9.19
C SER A 53 -13.03 13.66 9.09
N ALA A 54 -13.19 12.73 8.17
CA ALA A 54 -14.44 12.00 8.03
C ALA A 54 -14.44 10.78 8.96
N ARG A 55 -15.60 10.19 9.15
CA ARG A 55 -15.76 9.03 10.01
C ARG A 55 -14.87 7.87 9.56
N SER A 56 -14.83 7.64 8.27
CA SER A 56 -13.95 6.63 7.69
C SER A 56 -12.89 7.33 6.86
N PRO A 57 -11.67 6.79 6.79
CA PRO A 57 -10.63 7.41 5.98
C PRO A 57 -11.04 7.47 4.51
N VAL A 58 -10.85 8.62 3.90
CA VAL A 58 -11.16 8.82 2.49
C VAL A 58 -9.88 9.27 1.81
N LEU A 59 -9.59 8.75 0.63
CA LEU A 59 -8.39 9.15 -0.09
C LEU A 59 -8.45 10.62 -0.47
N THR A 60 -7.35 11.31 -0.25
CA THR A 60 -7.17 12.66 -0.78
C THR A 60 -6.93 12.55 -2.28
N ALA A 61 -6.92 13.68 -2.99
CA ALA A 61 -6.58 13.69 -4.40
C ALA A 61 -5.18 13.13 -4.62
N THR A 62 -4.24 13.49 -3.74
CA THR A 62 -2.89 12.95 -3.79
C THR A 62 -2.90 11.45 -3.51
N GLY A 63 -3.73 11.02 -2.56
CA GLY A 63 -3.88 9.62 -2.24
C GLY A 63 -4.39 8.81 -3.42
N GLN A 64 -5.30 9.36 -4.19
CA GLN A 64 -5.82 8.67 -5.38
C GLN A 64 -4.74 8.47 -6.42
N LYS A 65 -3.92 9.49 -6.64
CA LYS A 65 -2.81 9.38 -7.57
C LYS A 65 -1.79 8.35 -7.07
N MET A 66 -1.51 8.40 -5.78
CA MET A 66 -0.56 7.47 -5.17
C MET A 66 -1.08 6.04 -5.25
N LEU A 67 -2.38 5.86 -5.11
CA LEU A 67 -2.98 4.53 -5.20
C LEU A 67 -2.72 3.91 -6.56
N LEU A 68 -2.92 4.68 -7.62
CA LEU A 68 -2.66 4.18 -8.97
C LEU A 68 -1.21 3.77 -9.13
N GLN A 69 -0.29 4.60 -8.61
CA GLN A 69 1.13 4.29 -8.70
C GLN A 69 1.49 3.08 -7.85
N ALA A 70 0.94 3.01 -6.65
CA ALA A 70 1.23 1.91 -5.74
C ALA A 70 0.71 0.59 -6.30
N GLU A 71 -0.47 0.60 -6.87
CA GLU A 71 -1.03 -0.60 -7.49
C GLU A 71 -0.15 -1.07 -8.64
N ALA A 72 0.33 -0.14 -9.45
CA ALA A 72 1.20 -0.47 -10.56
C ALA A 72 2.52 -1.06 -10.08
N VAL A 73 3.08 -0.49 -9.02
CA VAL A 73 4.33 -0.99 -8.46
C VAL A 73 4.16 -2.40 -7.91
N LEU A 74 3.09 -2.62 -7.15
CA LEU A 74 2.83 -3.94 -6.56
C LEU A 74 2.55 -4.98 -7.62
N GLU A 75 1.82 -4.61 -8.64
CA GLU A 75 1.54 -5.51 -9.74
C GLU A 75 2.82 -5.89 -10.45
N ARG A 76 3.69 -4.92 -10.69
CA ARG A 76 4.97 -5.19 -11.32
C ARG A 76 5.86 -6.05 -10.46
N CYS A 77 5.87 -5.81 -9.17
CA CYS A 77 6.67 -6.62 -8.26
C CYS A 77 6.18 -8.07 -8.27
N LEU A 78 4.88 -8.26 -8.24
CA LEU A 78 4.32 -9.59 -8.26
C LEU A 78 4.64 -10.29 -9.58
N THR A 79 4.47 -9.59 -10.68
CA THR A 79 4.78 -10.11 -12.00
C THR A 79 6.27 -10.46 -12.10
N CYS A 80 7.10 -9.59 -11.58
CA CYS A 80 8.54 -9.79 -11.58
C CYS A 80 8.93 -11.04 -10.80
N LEU A 81 8.31 -11.23 -9.66
CA LEU A 81 8.58 -12.41 -8.83
C LEU A 81 8.16 -13.69 -9.54
N LEU A 82 6.99 -13.64 -10.15
CA LEU A 82 6.52 -14.82 -10.89
C LEU A 82 7.41 -15.11 -12.08
N TYR A 83 7.76 -14.10 -12.81
CA TYR A 83 8.65 -14.29 -13.96
C TYR A 83 10.06 -14.62 -13.55
N THR A 84 10.49 -14.15 -12.43
CA THR A 84 11.81 -14.49 -11.95
C THR A 84 11.89 -15.96 -11.64
N SER A 85 10.84 -16.50 -11.09
CA SER A 85 10.78 -17.95 -10.88
C SER A 85 10.89 -18.71 -12.17
N ASP A 86 10.16 -18.26 -13.16
CA ASP A 86 10.22 -18.90 -14.47
C ASP A 86 11.52 -18.60 -15.15
N ALA A 87 11.93 -17.37 -15.08
CA ALA A 87 13.14 -16.93 -15.73
C ALA A 87 14.36 -17.60 -15.17
N ALA A 88 14.31 -17.87 -13.89
CA ALA A 88 15.40 -18.62 -13.30
C ALA A 88 15.59 -19.92 -14.02
N ASP A 89 14.53 -20.41 -14.54
CA ASP A 89 14.61 -21.65 -15.27
C ASP A 89 15.11 -21.39 -16.64
N ASP A 90 14.55 -20.42 -17.28
CA ASP A 90 14.88 -20.18 -18.63
C ASP A 90 16.14 -19.51 -18.87
N SER A 91 16.26 -18.42 -18.26
CA SER A 91 17.28 -17.51 -18.61
C SER A 91 18.62 -18.01 -18.25
N LEU A 92 18.60 -18.98 -17.54
CA LEU A 92 19.88 -19.49 -17.14
C LEU A 92 20.23 -20.74 -17.84
#